data_6e1b89a464f5b675d7768b0ae5cc2cb1
#
_entry.id   6e1b89a464f5b675d7768b0ae5cc2cb1
#
_cell.length_a   1.000
_cell.length_b   1.000
_cell.length_c   1.000
_cell.angle_alpha   90.00
_cell.angle_beta   90.00
_cell.angle_gamma   90.00
#
_symmetry.space_group_name_H-M   'P 1'
#
loop_
_entity.id
_entity.type
_entity.pdbx_description
1 polymer ?
#
loop_
_entity_poly.entity_id
_entity_poly.type
_entity_poly.pdbx_seq_one_letter_code
_entity_poly.pdbx_strand_id
1 'polypeptide(L)'
;LNNTLKTMGGEVIGINTETFDGNEAAMKEAAAVLESQGAKYRNISIDSASDAGKYASDIMAFPTTILVDRNGNIVGDPILGGIDNQDNYDSLMQQIQSVIDADSANQ
;
A
#
# COMPACT_ATOMS: atom_id res chain seq x y z
N LEU A 1 6.95 5.91 -7.29
CA LEU A 1 6.44 4.52 -7.34
C LEU A 1 5.05 4.43 -7.97
N ASN A 2 4.10 5.23 -7.49
CA ASN A 2 2.73 5.16 -8.02
C ASN A 2 2.68 5.46 -9.53
N ASN A 3 3.39 6.48 -9.98
CA ASN A 3 3.44 6.82 -11.41
C ASN A 3 4.02 5.67 -12.24
N THR A 4 5.07 5.02 -11.74
CA THR A 4 5.68 3.87 -12.38
C THR A 4 4.69 2.69 -12.43
N LEU A 5 4.00 2.41 -11.32
CA LEU A 5 3.01 1.34 -11.25
C LEU A 5 1.83 1.57 -12.19
N LYS A 6 1.37 2.81 -12.33
CA LYS A 6 0.28 3.13 -13.26
C LYS A 6 0.63 2.77 -14.69
N THR A 7 1.88 2.95 -15.09
CA THR A 7 2.33 2.54 -16.44
C THR A 7 2.33 1.02 -16.63
N MET A 8 2.34 0.28 -15.53
CA MET A 8 2.33 -1.19 -15.52
C MET A 8 0.95 -1.79 -15.23
N GLY A 9 -0.07 -0.93 -15.08
CA GLY A 9 -1.44 -1.37 -14.76
C GLY A 9 -1.71 -1.55 -13.28
N GLY A 10 -0.86 -1.03 -12.41
CA GLY A 10 -1.02 -1.09 -10.96
C GLY A 10 -1.28 0.27 -10.34
N GLU A 11 -1.46 0.29 -9.03
CA GLU A 11 -1.73 1.51 -8.26
C GLU A 11 -1.21 1.34 -6.84
N VAL A 12 -0.76 2.43 -6.24
CA VAL A 12 -0.45 2.49 -4.80
C VAL A 12 -1.65 3.04 -4.05
N ILE A 13 -2.03 2.37 -2.96
CA ILE A 13 -3.08 2.83 -2.06
C ILE A 13 -2.46 2.95 -0.68
N GLY A 14 -2.57 4.13 -0.07
CA GLY A 14 -2.11 4.37 1.29
C GLY A 14 -3.18 4.08 2.32
N ILE A 15 -2.79 3.48 3.43
CA ILE A 15 -3.66 3.24 4.58
C ILE A 15 -2.94 3.76 5.82
N ASN A 16 -3.58 4.69 6.52
CA ASN A 16 -3.05 5.22 7.77
C ASN A 16 -3.91 4.69 8.93
N THR A 17 -3.30 3.91 9.81
CA THR A 17 -4.02 3.27 10.92
C THR A 17 -4.61 4.30 11.90
N GLU A 18 -4.08 5.50 11.96
CA GLU A 18 -4.61 6.57 12.79
C GLU A 18 -5.92 7.16 12.26
N THR A 19 -6.22 6.95 10.96
CA THR A 19 -7.44 7.48 10.33
C THR A 19 -8.59 6.47 10.34
N PHE A 20 -8.43 5.33 11.02
CA PHE A 20 -9.48 4.30 11.08
C PHE A 20 -10.75 4.85 11.72
N ASP A 21 -11.88 4.29 11.31
CA ASP A 21 -13.22 4.58 11.84
C ASP A 21 -13.63 6.05 11.68
N GLY A 22 -13.05 6.74 10.70
CA GLY A 22 -13.43 8.12 10.39
C GLY A 22 -12.92 9.15 11.37
N ASN A 23 -11.78 8.91 12.03
CA ASN A 23 -11.15 9.87 12.91
C ASN A 23 -10.80 11.16 12.15
N GLU A 24 -11.64 12.17 12.25
CA GLU A 24 -11.52 13.40 11.46
C GLU A 24 -10.24 14.19 11.76
N ALA A 25 -9.82 14.26 13.02
CA ALA A 25 -8.60 14.97 13.40
C ALA A 25 -7.37 14.34 12.79
N ALA A 26 -7.27 13.01 12.85
CA ALA A 26 -6.17 12.28 12.24
C ALA A 26 -6.21 12.36 10.71
N MET A 27 -7.41 12.36 10.11
CA MET A 27 -7.57 12.51 8.67
C MET A 27 -7.08 13.87 8.18
N LYS A 28 -7.33 14.93 8.91
CA LYS A 28 -6.85 16.28 8.59
C LYS A 28 -5.33 16.35 8.65
N GLU A 29 -4.73 15.78 9.69
CA GLU A 29 -3.27 15.74 9.82
C GLU A 29 -2.64 14.93 8.70
N ALA A 30 -3.19 13.77 8.39
CA ALA A 30 -2.71 12.92 7.30
C ALA A 30 -2.79 13.63 5.95
N ALA A 31 -3.92 14.29 5.66
CA ALA A 31 -4.10 15.04 4.44
C ALA A 31 -3.07 16.16 4.30
N ALA A 32 -2.79 16.88 5.38
CA ALA A 32 -1.80 17.96 5.38
C ALA A 32 -0.39 17.42 5.09
N VAL A 33 -0.01 16.29 5.67
CA VAL A 33 1.29 15.65 5.43
C VAL A 33 1.39 15.19 3.98
N LEU A 34 0.37 14.54 3.45
CA LEU A 34 0.35 14.07 2.06
C LEU A 34 0.48 15.23 1.08
N GLU A 35 -0.22 16.33 1.32
CA GLU A 35 -0.12 17.52 0.50
C GLU A 35 1.28 18.12 0.55
N SER A 36 1.86 18.27 1.74
CA SER A 36 3.18 18.86 1.92
C SER A 36 4.29 18.02 1.27
N GLN A 37 4.12 16.71 1.21
CA GLN A 37 5.07 15.78 0.58
C GLN A 37 4.77 15.51 -0.89
N GLY A 38 3.74 16.12 -1.46
CA GLY A 38 3.38 15.94 -2.87
C GLY A 38 2.85 14.57 -3.21
N ALA A 39 2.33 13.83 -2.23
CA ALA A 39 1.76 12.50 -2.46
C ALA A 39 0.38 12.63 -3.10
N LYS A 40 0.22 12.01 -4.27
CA LYS A 40 -1.01 12.12 -5.08
C LYS A 40 -1.74 10.79 -5.26
N TYR A 41 -1.23 9.72 -4.68
CA TYR A 41 -1.88 8.42 -4.75
C TYR A 41 -3.08 8.37 -3.79
N ARG A 42 -4.00 7.43 -4.05
CA ARG A 42 -5.20 7.27 -3.25
C ARG A 42 -4.86 6.84 -1.82
N ASN A 43 -5.51 7.45 -0.86
CA ASN A 43 -5.43 7.06 0.54
C ASN A 43 -6.84 6.74 1.03
N ILE A 44 -6.98 5.64 1.77
CA ILE A 44 -8.26 5.18 2.27
C ILE A 44 -8.25 5.05 3.78
N SER A 45 -9.41 5.27 4.39
CA SER A 45 -9.67 4.95 5.79
C SER A 45 -10.55 3.71 5.82
N ILE A 46 -10.26 2.78 6.70
CA ILE A 46 -10.99 1.52 6.80
C ILE A 46 -11.58 1.35 8.20
N ASP A 47 -12.61 0.51 8.30
CA ASP A 47 -13.21 0.12 9.56
C ASP A 47 -12.28 -0.84 10.29
N SER A 48 -11.94 -0.53 11.55
CA SER A 48 -11.05 -1.37 12.35
C SER A 48 -11.61 -2.76 12.61
N ALA A 49 -12.92 -2.92 12.56
CA ALA A 49 -13.59 -4.20 12.75
C ALA A 49 -13.65 -5.04 11.46
N SER A 50 -13.36 -4.47 10.30
CA SER A 50 -13.30 -5.22 9.04
C SER A 50 -12.11 -6.19 9.03
N ASP A 51 -12.12 -7.15 8.11
CA ASP A 51 -10.99 -8.07 7.95
C ASP A 51 -9.70 -7.31 7.60
N ALA A 52 -9.79 -6.32 6.71
CA ALA A 52 -8.67 -5.46 6.36
C ALA A 52 -8.18 -4.64 7.58
N GLY A 53 -9.11 -4.12 8.37
CA GLY A 53 -8.79 -3.36 9.59
C GLY A 53 -8.08 -4.21 10.63
N LYS A 54 -8.55 -5.44 10.84
CA LYS A 54 -7.90 -6.39 11.76
C LYS A 54 -6.50 -6.75 11.31
N TYR A 55 -6.33 -7.00 10.01
CA TYR A 55 -5.01 -7.27 9.45
C TYR A 55 -4.06 -6.09 9.65
N ALA A 56 -4.51 -4.88 9.34
CA ALA A 56 -3.70 -3.68 9.49
C ALA A 56 -3.36 -3.38 10.95
N SER A 57 -4.28 -3.67 11.89
CA SER A 57 -4.05 -3.45 13.32
C SER A 57 -2.99 -4.37 13.90
N ASP A 58 -2.74 -5.51 13.27
CA ASP A 58 -1.69 -6.45 13.69
C ASP A 58 -0.30 -6.07 13.18
N ILE A 59 -0.19 -5.06 12.33
CA ILE A 59 1.09 -4.58 11.83
C ILE A 59 1.85 -3.89 12.95
N MET A 60 3.07 -4.34 13.21
CA MET A 60 3.90 -3.87 14.33
C MET A 60 5.02 -2.93 13.91
N ALA A 61 5.27 -2.78 12.62
CA ALA A 61 6.32 -1.93 12.08
C ALA A 61 5.76 -1.04 10.98
N PHE A 62 6.15 0.23 10.97
CA PHE A 62 5.72 1.21 9.96
C PHE A 62 6.93 1.90 9.33
N PRO A 63 6.90 2.19 8.04
CA PRO A 63 5.87 1.76 7.09
C PRO A 63 5.99 0.29 6.74
N THR A 64 4.87 -0.31 6.30
CA THR A 64 4.83 -1.67 5.78
C THR A 64 4.17 -1.63 4.41
N THR A 65 4.74 -2.34 3.44
CA THR A 65 4.19 -2.44 2.09
C THR A 65 3.72 -3.87 1.84
N ILE A 66 2.50 -3.98 1.33
CA ILE A 66 1.85 -5.25 1.02
C ILE A 66 1.44 -5.23 -0.44
N LEU A 67 1.75 -6.30 -1.17
CA LEU A 67 1.38 -6.44 -2.56
C LEU A 67 0.11 -7.29 -2.66
N VAL A 68 -0.86 -6.79 -3.42
CA VAL A 68 -2.14 -7.47 -3.67
C VAL A 68 -2.34 -7.63 -5.17
N ASP A 69 -2.76 -8.82 -5.60
CA ASP A 69 -3.05 -9.08 -7.01
C ASP A 69 -4.46 -8.59 -7.40
N ARG A 70 -4.82 -8.73 -8.68
CA ARG A 70 -6.13 -8.26 -9.15
C ARG A 70 -7.30 -9.03 -8.56
N ASN A 71 -7.07 -10.21 -8.02
CA ASN A 71 -8.10 -11.04 -7.38
C ASN A 71 -8.26 -10.74 -5.89
N GLY A 72 -7.51 -9.78 -5.34
CA GLY A 72 -7.57 -9.41 -3.95
C GLY A 72 -6.73 -10.29 -3.03
N ASN A 73 -5.83 -11.09 -3.57
CA ASN A 73 -4.95 -11.97 -2.79
C ASN A 73 -3.63 -11.28 -2.47
N ILE A 74 -3.18 -11.42 -1.23
CA ILE A 74 -1.86 -10.94 -0.81
C ILE A 74 -0.79 -11.83 -1.44
N VAL A 75 0.21 -11.21 -2.06
CA VAL A 75 1.30 -11.91 -2.75
C VAL A 75 2.60 -11.68 -1.99
N GLY A 76 3.27 -12.78 -1.63
CA GLY A 76 4.55 -12.75 -0.94
C GLY A 76 4.45 -12.25 0.50
N ASP A 77 5.59 -11.96 1.09
CA ASP A 77 5.67 -11.46 2.45
C ASP A 77 5.60 -9.92 2.47
N PRO A 78 5.04 -9.31 3.54
CA PRO A 78 5.09 -7.87 3.70
C PRO A 78 6.52 -7.34 3.69
N ILE A 79 6.72 -6.19 3.06
CA ILE A 79 8.01 -5.51 3.07
C ILE A 79 8.01 -4.51 4.22
N LEU A 80 8.87 -4.74 5.19
CA LEU A 80 9.00 -3.91 6.38
C LEU A 80 10.00 -2.78 6.12
N GLY A 81 9.66 -1.58 6.57
CA GLY A 81 10.49 -0.39 6.38
C GLY A 81 10.18 0.35 5.09
N GLY A 82 10.85 1.48 4.90
CA GLY A 82 10.60 2.36 3.78
C GLY A 82 11.03 1.78 2.44
N ILE A 83 10.27 2.09 1.41
CA ILE A 83 10.63 1.72 0.03
C ILE A 83 11.59 2.73 -0.62
N ASP A 84 12.01 3.74 0.10
CA ASP A 84 13.16 4.58 -0.23
C ASP A 84 14.47 3.83 -0.01
N ASN A 85 14.47 2.74 0.77
CA ASN A 85 15.58 1.79 0.84
C ASN A 85 15.66 1.02 -0.49
N GLN A 86 16.84 1.02 -1.12
CA GLN A 86 17.02 0.44 -2.45
C GLN A 86 16.71 -1.06 -2.48
N ASP A 87 17.11 -1.80 -1.46
CA ASP A 87 16.87 -3.25 -1.39
C ASP A 87 15.37 -3.55 -1.30
N ASN A 88 14.65 -2.79 -0.48
CA ASN A 88 13.19 -2.92 -0.37
C ASN A 88 12.49 -2.56 -1.68
N TYR A 89 12.93 -1.50 -2.33
CA TYR A 89 12.38 -1.08 -3.62
C TYR A 89 12.61 -2.16 -4.69
N ASP A 90 13.83 -2.67 -4.79
CA ASP A 90 14.16 -3.71 -5.78
C ASP A 90 13.37 -4.99 -5.54
N SER A 91 13.23 -5.41 -4.29
CA SER A 91 12.44 -6.57 -3.90
C SER A 91 10.96 -6.39 -4.29
N LEU A 92 10.40 -5.21 -4.01
CA LEU A 92 9.03 -4.88 -4.37
C LEU A 92 8.82 -4.92 -5.89
N MET A 93 9.74 -4.33 -6.66
CA MET A 93 9.64 -4.30 -8.12
C MET A 93 9.72 -5.70 -8.72
N GLN A 94 10.55 -6.58 -8.18
CA GLN A 94 10.62 -7.98 -8.61
C GLN A 94 9.30 -8.71 -8.35
N GLN A 95 8.71 -8.52 -7.19
CA GLN A 95 7.42 -9.12 -6.85
C GLN A 95 6.31 -8.61 -7.76
N ILE A 96 6.27 -7.31 -8.01
CA ILE A 96 5.29 -6.70 -8.91
C ILE A 96 5.42 -7.28 -10.32
N GLN A 97 6.64 -7.39 -10.83
CA GLN A 97 6.86 -7.94 -12.17
C GLN A 97 6.39 -9.39 -12.24
N SER A 98 6.64 -10.19 -11.20
CA SER A 98 6.18 -11.58 -11.14
C SER A 98 4.66 -11.69 -11.18
N VAL A 99 3.95 -10.80 -10.49
CA VAL A 99 2.47 -10.77 -10.50
C VAL A 99 1.95 -10.41 -11.88
N ILE A 100 2.55 -9.42 -12.52
CA ILE A 100 2.15 -8.98 -13.86
C ILE A 100 2.37 -10.10 -14.88
N ASP A 101 3.52 -10.78 -14.82
CA ASP A 101 3.85 -11.88 -15.72
C ASP A 101 2.86 -13.05 -15.54
N ALA A 102 2.54 -13.40 -14.30
CA ALA A 102 1.57 -14.45 -13.99
C ALA A 102 0.17 -14.08 -14.49
N ASP A 103 -0.24 -12.82 -14.29
CA ASP A 103 -1.53 -12.31 -14.74
C ASP A 103 -1.64 -12.34 -16.27
N SER A 104 -0.59 -11.91 -16.96
CA SER A 104 -0.54 -11.93 -18.42
C SER A 104 -0.59 -13.35 -18.98
N ALA A 105 0.02 -14.33 -18.30
CA ALA A 105 -0.01 -15.73 -18.69
C ALA A 105 -1.40 -16.36 -18.55
N ASN A 106 -2.25 -15.79 -17.68
CA ASN A 106 -3.61 -16.30 -17.43
C ASN A 106 -4.67 -15.62 -18.29
N GLN A 107 -4.29 -14.69 -19.12
CA GLN A 107 -5.17 -14.03 -20.09
C GLN A 107 -5.09 -14.72 -21.48
#